data_62bc050cf9d6bddf8d0c40a24708481d
#
_entry.id   62bc050cf9d6bddf8d0c40a24708481d
#
_cell.length_a   1.000
_cell.length_b   1.000
_cell.length_c   1.000
_cell.angle_alpha   90.00
_cell.angle_beta   90.00
_cell.angle_gamma   90.00
#
_symmetry.space_group_name_H-M   'P 1'
#
loop_
_entity.id
_entity.type
_entity.pdbx_description
1 polymer ?
#
loop_
_entity_poly.entity_id
_entity_poly.type
_entity_poly.pdbx_seq_one_letter_code
_entity_poly.pdbx_strand_id
1 'polypeptide(L)'
;MWGVSWRYRISPPFRDRPSPESPLESNEGLELPDSSIKAADAAWILLERWRRLSKNERASFAPICPDFVSELRSASDSMSALRQRMALYLDNGVRLGWLIDPYARRVEIFRAGREVEVLLDPATVSGDDVLPGFVLELGPIFND
;
A
#
# COMPACT_ATOMS: atom_id res chain seq x y z
N MET A 1 -0.11 -10.70 11.45
CA MET A 1 -0.64 -9.51 10.78
C MET A 1 -0.87 -9.78 9.32
N TRP A 2 -1.98 -9.32 8.80
CA TRP A 2 -2.41 -9.58 7.43
C TRP A 2 -2.61 -8.28 6.70
N GLY A 3 -2.16 -8.26 5.46
CA GLY A 3 -2.44 -7.18 4.56
C GLY A 3 -3.50 -7.59 3.54
N VAL A 4 -4.26 -6.62 3.08
CA VAL A 4 -5.17 -6.75 1.96
C VAL A 4 -4.61 -5.89 0.84
N SER A 5 -4.39 -6.52 -0.29
CA SER A 5 -3.98 -5.84 -1.51
C SER A 5 -5.12 -5.94 -2.51
N TRP A 6 -5.33 -4.88 -3.26
CA TRP A 6 -6.35 -4.89 -4.31
C TRP A 6 -5.89 -5.59 -5.58
N ARG A 7 -4.60 -5.61 -5.85
CA ARG A 7 -4.03 -6.32 -7.00
C ARG A 7 -3.19 -7.50 -6.58
N TYR A 8 -2.51 -7.40 -5.45
CA TYR A 8 -1.61 -8.42 -4.96
C TYR A 8 -1.90 -8.68 -3.50
N ARG A 9 -1.94 -9.93 -3.16
CA ARG A 9 -1.97 -10.33 -1.77
C ARG A 9 -0.56 -10.15 -1.22
N ILE A 10 -0.33 -9.09 -0.45
CA ILE A 10 0.88 -8.97 0.32
C ILE A 10 0.74 -9.90 1.50
N SER A 11 1.26 -11.09 1.36
CA SER A 11 1.44 -11.97 2.51
C SER A 11 2.71 -11.51 3.21
N PRO A 12 2.67 -11.13 4.48
CA PRO A 12 3.88 -11.03 5.25
C PRO A 12 4.59 -12.38 5.21
N PRO A 13 5.90 -12.45 5.46
CA PRO A 13 6.66 -13.71 5.36
C PRO A 13 6.25 -14.78 6.38
N PHE A 14 5.09 -14.65 6.96
CA PHE A 14 4.53 -15.57 7.93
C PHE A 14 3.69 -16.61 7.21
N ARG A 15 4.26 -17.78 7.04
CA ARG A 15 3.80 -18.84 6.15
C ARG A 15 2.42 -19.44 6.43
N ASP A 16 1.85 -19.29 7.60
CA ASP A 16 0.75 -20.16 8.01
C ASP A 16 -0.53 -19.41 8.36
N ARG A 17 -0.86 -18.39 7.57
CA ARG A 17 -2.05 -17.62 7.89
C ARG A 17 -3.11 -17.76 6.83
N PRO A 18 -4.36 -18.01 7.25
CA PRO A 18 -5.46 -18.02 6.30
C PRO A 18 -5.56 -16.66 5.63
N SER A 19 -5.90 -16.67 4.39
CA SER A 19 -6.22 -15.46 3.66
C SER A 19 -7.38 -14.74 4.35
N PRO A 20 -7.38 -13.41 4.38
CA PRO A 20 -8.58 -12.69 4.79
C PRO A 20 -9.75 -13.22 3.95
N GLU A 21 -10.87 -13.49 4.61
CA GLU A 21 -12.02 -14.14 3.99
C GLU A 21 -12.67 -13.32 2.88
N SER A 22 -12.35 -12.06 2.77
CA SER A 22 -12.87 -11.19 1.72
C SER A 22 -11.79 -10.27 1.21
N PRO A 23 -10.97 -10.72 0.24
CA PRO A 23 -10.10 -9.81 -0.46
C PRO A 23 -10.96 -8.80 -1.22
N LEU A 24 -10.59 -7.53 -1.13
CA LEU A 24 -11.17 -6.53 -2.00
C LEU A 24 -10.77 -6.84 -3.45
N GLU A 25 -11.72 -6.74 -4.35
CA GLU A 25 -11.47 -6.84 -5.77
C GLU A 25 -10.60 -5.68 -6.25
N SER A 26 -9.87 -5.88 -7.34
CA SER A 26 -8.90 -4.90 -7.84
C SER A 26 -9.47 -3.53 -8.19
N ASN A 27 -10.79 -3.44 -8.37
CA ASN A 27 -11.48 -2.20 -8.71
C ASN A 27 -12.19 -1.55 -7.53
N GLU A 28 -12.16 -2.18 -6.37
CA GLU A 28 -12.78 -1.64 -5.17
C GLU A 28 -11.81 -0.72 -4.46
N GLY A 29 -12.28 0.47 -4.10
CA GLY A 29 -11.53 1.42 -3.34
C GLY A 29 -11.85 1.37 -1.85
N LEU A 30 -11.12 2.14 -1.09
CA LEU A 30 -11.42 2.43 0.31
C LEU A 30 -11.96 3.85 0.43
N GLU A 31 -12.95 4.02 1.27
CA GLU A 31 -13.38 5.35 1.66
C GLU A 31 -12.46 5.87 2.76
N LEU A 32 -11.71 6.91 2.44
CA LEU A 32 -10.78 7.55 3.37
C LEU A 32 -11.52 8.52 4.28
N PRO A 33 -10.90 8.96 5.40
CA PRO A 33 -11.54 9.89 6.34
C PRO A 33 -12.05 11.20 5.72
N ASP A 34 -11.46 11.66 4.63
CA ASP A 34 -11.93 12.83 3.86
C ASP A 34 -13.10 12.51 2.92
N SER A 35 -13.68 11.32 3.00
CA SER A 35 -14.74 10.79 2.14
C SER A 35 -14.31 10.52 0.69
N SER A 36 -13.04 10.64 0.36
CA SER A 36 -12.55 10.24 -0.96
C SER A 36 -12.45 8.71 -1.04
N ILE A 37 -12.65 8.18 -2.25
CA ILE A 37 -12.54 6.75 -2.52
C ILE A 37 -11.30 6.52 -3.36
N LYS A 38 -10.35 5.72 -2.83
CA LYS A 38 -9.07 5.44 -3.47
C LYS A 38 -8.78 3.94 -3.50
N ALA A 39 -8.15 3.51 -4.58
CA ALA A 39 -7.64 2.17 -4.74
C ALA A 39 -6.14 2.24 -5.06
N ALA A 40 -5.31 1.88 -4.10
CA ALA A 40 -3.87 1.75 -4.31
C ALA A 40 -3.56 0.46 -5.08
N ASP A 41 -2.39 0.39 -5.72
CA ASP A 41 -1.94 -0.85 -6.38
C ASP A 41 -1.76 -1.98 -5.36
N ALA A 42 -1.29 -1.64 -4.16
CA ALA A 42 -1.27 -2.53 -3.02
C ALA A 42 -1.58 -1.75 -1.76
N ALA A 43 -2.26 -2.38 -0.82
CA ALA A 43 -2.48 -1.80 0.49
C ALA A 43 -2.51 -2.89 1.55
N TRP A 44 -2.23 -2.49 2.77
CA TRP A 44 -2.17 -3.39 3.88
C TRP A 44 -2.84 -2.76 5.09
N ILE A 45 -3.70 -3.54 5.72
CA ILE A 45 -4.48 -3.11 6.87
C ILE A 45 -4.26 -4.14 7.97
N LEU A 46 -4.02 -3.68 9.19
CA LEU A 46 -3.99 -4.57 10.34
C LEU A 46 -5.29 -5.38 10.40
N LEU A 47 -5.16 -6.69 10.51
CA LEU A 47 -6.32 -7.59 10.51
C LEU A 47 -7.32 -7.23 11.60
N GLU A 48 -6.85 -6.82 12.75
CA GLU A 48 -7.72 -6.38 13.85
C GLU A 48 -8.59 -5.19 13.47
N ARG A 49 -8.03 -4.23 12.74
CA ARG A 49 -8.77 -3.07 12.25
C ARG A 49 -9.80 -3.48 11.21
N TRP A 50 -9.40 -4.35 10.29
CA TRP A 50 -10.30 -4.90 9.27
C TRP A 50 -11.47 -5.65 9.88
N ARG A 51 -11.21 -6.45 10.91
CA ARG A 51 -12.24 -7.26 11.60
C ARG A 51 -13.26 -6.41 12.33
N ARG A 52 -12.93 -5.19 12.72
CA ARG A 52 -13.88 -4.27 13.35
C ARG A 52 -14.94 -3.74 12.39
N LEU A 53 -14.70 -3.84 11.08
CA LEU A 53 -15.68 -3.46 10.09
C LEU A 53 -16.79 -4.52 10.02
N SER A 54 -18.02 -4.06 9.79
CA SER A 54 -19.14 -4.96 9.52
C SER A 54 -18.96 -5.64 8.17
N LYS A 55 -19.72 -6.71 7.93
CA LYS A 55 -19.73 -7.40 6.63
C LYS A 55 -20.14 -6.46 5.51
N ASN A 56 -21.13 -5.61 5.76
CA ASN A 56 -21.59 -4.63 4.77
C ASN A 56 -20.51 -3.59 4.47
N GLU A 57 -19.80 -3.10 5.48
CA GLU A 57 -18.70 -2.17 5.28
C GLU A 57 -17.55 -2.77 4.48
N ARG A 58 -17.26 -4.06 4.69
CA ARG A 58 -16.22 -4.77 3.93
C ARG A 58 -16.62 -5.07 2.49
N ALA A 59 -17.91 -5.14 2.21
CA ALA A 59 -18.45 -5.59 0.93
C ALA A 59 -18.36 -4.54 -0.18
N SER A 60 -18.11 -3.29 0.15
CA SER A 60 -18.03 -2.18 -0.81
C SER A 60 -16.80 -1.34 -0.51
N PHE A 61 -16.89 -0.03 -0.66
CA PHE A 61 -15.80 0.90 -0.35
C PHE A 61 -15.60 0.95 1.16
N ALA A 62 -14.79 0.04 1.69
CA ALA A 62 -14.60 -0.08 3.13
C ALA A 62 -14.13 1.25 3.72
N PRO A 63 -14.81 1.77 4.78
CA PRO A 63 -14.51 3.08 5.37
C PRO A 63 -13.31 2.95 6.33
N ILE A 64 -12.14 2.68 5.76
CA ILE A 64 -10.92 2.46 6.52
C ILE A 64 -9.70 2.98 5.75
N CYS A 65 -8.84 3.70 6.44
CA CYS A 65 -7.54 4.07 5.91
C CYS A 65 -6.55 2.93 6.15
N PRO A 66 -5.85 2.46 5.12
CA PRO A 66 -4.83 1.43 5.31
C PRO A 66 -3.65 1.93 6.15
N ASP A 67 -2.93 1.00 6.74
CA ASP A 67 -1.69 1.29 7.45
C ASP A 67 -0.52 1.49 6.48
N PHE A 68 -0.57 0.79 5.35
CA PHE A 68 0.43 0.82 4.29
C PHE A 68 -0.23 0.88 2.93
N VAL A 69 0.38 1.63 2.01
CA VAL A 69 0.02 1.65 0.59
C VAL A 69 1.27 1.56 -0.27
N SER A 70 1.13 1.00 -1.45
CA SER A 70 2.16 1.02 -2.49
C SER A 70 1.53 1.36 -3.83
N GLU A 71 2.19 2.24 -4.56
CA GLU A 71 1.85 2.58 -5.93
C GLU A 71 3.03 2.21 -6.84
N LEU A 72 2.72 1.51 -7.92
CA LEU A 72 3.69 1.17 -8.96
C LEU A 72 3.40 2.05 -10.17
N ARG A 73 4.38 2.84 -10.57
CA ARG A 73 4.24 3.72 -11.74
C ARG A 73 4.14 2.89 -13.01
N SER A 74 3.13 3.18 -13.83
CA SER A 74 3.03 2.73 -15.20
C SER A 74 3.58 3.78 -16.16
N ALA A 75 3.79 3.41 -17.44
CA ALA A 75 4.35 4.31 -18.44
C ALA A 75 3.51 5.58 -18.66
N SER A 76 2.19 5.47 -18.46
CA SER A 76 1.26 6.61 -18.64
C SER A 76 1.08 7.46 -17.39
N ASP A 77 1.61 7.04 -16.25
CA ASP A 77 1.44 7.79 -15.00
C ASP A 77 2.39 8.97 -14.91
N SER A 78 1.87 10.08 -14.40
CA SER A 78 2.66 11.23 -14.00
C SER A 78 3.20 11.04 -12.59
N MET A 79 4.51 11.24 -12.39
CA MET A 79 5.10 11.21 -11.04
C MET A 79 4.50 12.28 -10.15
N SER A 80 4.24 13.45 -10.69
CA SER A 80 3.59 14.54 -9.94
C SER A 80 2.21 14.13 -9.41
N ALA A 81 1.39 13.50 -10.24
CA ALA A 81 0.06 13.02 -9.82
C ALA A 81 0.16 11.90 -8.78
N LEU A 82 1.12 10.99 -8.95
CA LEU A 82 1.34 9.91 -7.98
C LEU A 82 1.82 10.44 -6.63
N ARG A 83 2.71 11.44 -6.62
CA ARG A 83 3.17 12.08 -5.38
C ARG A 83 2.04 12.79 -4.66
N GLN A 84 1.15 13.45 -5.39
CA GLN A 84 -0.04 14.07 -4.80
C GLN A 84 -0.96 13.03 -4.17
N ARG A 85 -1.13 11.89 -4.82
CA ARG A 85 -1.91 10.78 -4.28
C ARG A 85 -1.28 10.22 -3.00
N MET A 86 0.04 10.05 -2.96
CA MET A 86 0.74 9.60 -1.77
C MET A 86 0.57 10.59 -0.61
N ALA A 87 0.67 11.89 -0.88
CA ALA A 87 0.43 12.91 0.14
C ALA A 87 -0.99 12.83 0.69
N LEU A 88 -1.98 12.60 -0.18
CA LEU A 88 -3.37 12.42 0.23
C LEU A 88 -3.54 11.20 1.15
N TYR A 89 -2.89 10.10 0.83
CA TYR A 89 -2.92 8.92 1.70
C TYR A 89 -2.37 9.21 3.10
N LEU A 90 -1.23 9.91 3.18
CA LEU A 90 -0.65 10.29 4.46
C LEU A 90 -1.56 11.23 5.25
N ASP A 91 -2.18 12.21 4.58
CA ASP A 91 -3.13 13.13 5.21
C ASP A 91 -4.34 12.40 5.79
N ASN A 92 -4.69 11.24 5.25
CA ASN A 92 -5.80 10.42 5.71
C ASN A 92 -5.40 9.35 6.73
N GLY A 93 -4.12 9.24 7.09
CA GLY A 93 -3.69 8.38 8.18
C GLY A 93 -2.83 7.18 7.78
N VAL A 94 -2.44 7.05 6.51
CA VAL A 94 -1.47 6.03 6.11
C VAL A 94 -0.15 6.28 6.84
N ARG A 95 0.42 5.22 7.40
CA ARG A 95 1.65 5.30 8.19
C ARG A 95 2.90 5.15 7.34
N LEU A 96 2.83 4.35 6.29
CA LEU A 96 3.93 4.07 5.37
C LEU A 96 3.40 3.91 3.95
N GLY A 97 4.03 4.57 3.01
CA GLY A 97 3.72 4.42 1.60
C GLY A 97 4.97 4.31 0.75
N TRP A 98 4.91 3.49 -0.29
CA TRP A 98 5.96 3.38 -1.30
C TRP A 98 5.43 3.84 -2.65
N LEU A 99 6.20 4.68 -3.31
CA LEU A 99 6.01 5.01 -4.71
C LEU A 99 7.19 4.41 -5.48
N ILE A 100 6.91 3.36 -6.24
CA ILE A 100 7.92 2.59 -6.96
C ILE A 100 7.91 3.02 -8.42
N ASP A 101 9.03 3.52 -8.89
CA ASP A 101 9.23 3.92 -10.28
C ASP A 101 10.22 2.95 -10.94
N PRO A 102 9.73 1.94 -11.68
CA PRO A 102 10.61 0.96 -12.32
C PRO A 102 11.41 1.56 -13.49
N TYR A 103 10.93 2.64 -14.10
CA TYR A 103 11.62 3.28 -15.22
C TYR A 103 12.85 4.05 -14.78
N ALA A 104 12.75 4.77 -13.67
CA ALA A 104 13.88 5.47 -13.06
C ALA A 104 14.64 4.61 -12.04
N ARG A 105 14.20 3.37 -11.80
CA ARG A 105 14.76 2.46 -10.80
C ARG A 105 14.86 3.13 -9.43
N ARG A 106 13.73 3.67 -8.98
CA ARG A 106 13.68 4.52 -7.79
C ARG A 106 12.50 4.14 -6.92
N VAL A 107 12.67 4.23 -5.61
CA VAL A 107 11.60 4.11 -4.63
C VAL A 107 11.57 5.37 -3.78
N GLU A 108 10.40 6.00 -3.70
CA GLU A 108 10.14 7.10 -2.77
C GLU A 108 9.36 6.54 -1.58
N ILE A 109 9.87 6.75 -0.39
CA ILE A 109 9.29 6.26 0.84
C ILE A 109 8.64 7.41 1.59
N PHE A 110 7.33 7.29 1.80
CA PHE A 110 6.51 8.28 2.49
C PHE A 110 6.19 7.74 3.87
N ARG A 111 6.59 8.48 4.90
CA ARG A 111 6.29 8.17 6.30
C ARG A 111 5.57 9.34 6.94
N ALA A 112 4.57 9.03 7.76
CA ALA A 112 3.84 10.08 8.48
C ALA A 112 4.80 10.93 9.34
N GLY A 113 4.70 12.25 9.19
CA GLY A 113 5.51 13.18 9.97
C GLY A 113 6.98 13.30 9.58
N ARG A 114 7.37 12.72 8.45
CA ARG A 114 8.77 12.75 7.97
C ARG A 114 8.85 13.21 6.52
N GLU A 115 10.04 13.70 6.15
CA GLU A 115 10.34 14.00 4.75
C GLU A 115 10.42 12.71 3.93
N VAL A 116 10.13 12.83 2.64
CA VAL A 116 10.22 11.70 1.70
C VAL A 116 11.66 11.25 1.58
N GLU A 117 11.89 9.95 1.77
CA GLU A 117 13.20 9.33 1.50
C GLU A 117 13.20 8.78 0.09
N VAL A 118 14.27 9.04 -0.65
CA VAL A 118 14.44 8.57 -2.02
C VAL A 118 15.58 7.55 -2.06
N LEU A 119 15.27 6.34 -2.51
CA LEU A 119 16.25 5.29 -2.76
C LEU A 119 16.50 5.18 -4.26
N LEU A 120 17.75 5.24 -4.67
CA LEU A 120 18.15 5.11 -6.07
C LEU A 120 18.71 3.71 -6.31
N ASP A 121 18.09 3.00 -7.25
CA ASP A 121 18.43 1.63 -7.63
C ASP A 121 18.61 0.68 -6.43
N PRO A 122 17.67 0.69 -5.47
CA PRO A 122 17.80 -0.17 -4.30
C PRO A 122 17.54 -1.63 -4.68
N ALA A 123 18.25 -2.56 -4.04
CA ALA A 123 17.98 -3.99 -4.18
C ALA A 123 16.70 -4.40 -3.46
N THR A 124 16.43 -3.76 -2.34
CA THR A 124 15.29 -4.07 -1.47
C THR A 124 14.71 -2.80 -0.86
N VAL A 125 13.49 -2.91 -0.36
CA VAL A 125 12.88 -1.91 0.50
C VAL A 125 12.23 -2.60 1.71
N SER A 126 12.45 -2.02 2.88
CA SER A 126 11.92 -2.56 4.14
C SER A 126 10.56 -1.97 4.48
N GLY A 127 9.68 -2.81 5.02
CA GLY A 127 8.40 -2.39 5.57
C GLY A 127 8.47 -1.71 6.93
N ASP A 128 9.66 -1.49 7.45
CA ASP A 128 9.91 -0.87 8.77
C ASP A 128 9.10 -1.59 9.87
N ASP A 129 8.57 -0.82 10.82
CA ASP A 129 7.73 -1.32 11.90
C ASP A 129 6.25 -1.46 11.49
N VAL A 130 5.86 -0.89 10.36
CA VAL A 130 4.48 -1.00 9.84
C VAL A 130 4.24 -2.39 9.26
N LEU A 131 5.21 -2.93 8.54
CA LEU A 131 5.22 -4.30 8.03
C LEU A 131 6.43 -5.05 8.61
N PRO A 132 6.40 -5.41 9.91
CA PRO A 132 7.57 -5.97 10.58
C PRO A 132 8.10 -7.22 9.88
N GLY A 133 9.39 -7.24 9.57
CA GLY A 133 10.05 -8.35 8.93
C GLY A 133 9.77 -8.48 7.43
N PHE A 134 8.98 -7.59 6.85
CA PHE A 134 8.74 -7.61 5.41
C PHE A 134 9.81 -6.81 4.67
N VAL A 135 10.39 -7.44 3.67
CA VAL A 135 11.36 -6.82 2.76
C VAL A 135 10.95 -7.19 1.33
N LEU A 136 10.74 -6.17 0.51
CA LEU A 136 10.42 -6.36 -0.90
C LEU A 136 11.70 -6.37 -1.71
N GLU A 137 11.91 -7.42 -2.50
CA GLU A 137 12.97 -7.48 -3.49
C GLU A 137 12.53 -6.71 -4.75
N LEU A 138 13.34 -5.77 -5.19
CA LEU A 138 13.01 -4.88 -6.29
C LEU A 138 13.56 -5.36 -7.64
N GLY A 139 14.52 -6.29 -7.63
CA GLY A 139 15.07 -6.86 -8.85
C GLY A 139 13.99 -7.35 -9.83
N PRO A 140 13.05 -8.19 -9.39
CA PRO A 140 11.96 -8.65 -10.28
C PRO A 140 11.08 -7.53 -10.84
N ILE A 141 10.96 -6.41 -10.13
CA ILE A 141 10.17 -5.26 -10.57
C ILE A 141 10.96 -4.39 -11.54
N PHE A 142 12.23 -4.12 -11.23
CA PHE A 142 13.06 -3.22 -12.02
C PHE A 142 13.59 -3.84 -13.30
N ASN A 143 13.71 -5.16 -13.38
CA ASN A 143 14.29 -5.89 -14.48
C ASN A 143 13.26 -6.66 -15.34
N ASP A 144 12.00 -6.40 -15.07
CA ASP A 144 10.91 -7.04 -15.82
C ASP A 144 10.80 -6.48 -17.25
#